data_e77511edd36cb7effdb42e9383df099b
#
_entry.id   e77511edd36cb7effdb42e9383df099b
#
_cell.length_a   1.000
_cell.length_b   1.000
_cell.length_c   1.000
_cell.angle_alpha   90.00
_cell.angle_beta   90.00
_cell.angle_gamma   90.00
#
_symmetry.space_group_name_H-M   'P 1'
#
loop_
_entity.id
_entity.type
_entity.pdbx_description
1 polymer ?
#
loop_
_entity_poly.entity_id
_entity_poly.type
_entity_poly.pdbx_seq_one_letter_code
_entity_poly.pdbx_strand_id
1 'polypeptide(L)'
;MCGLTGYFGAETFFAVEDARSVLKRMADTIVSRGPDDFGCWHDDSAGVALAHRRLSILDLSPAGHQPMQSVCGRYILVFNGEIYNHQNLRAELEKSSLVSRWRGHSDTETILAGLVAWGVRATVERCIGMFAFAIWDREERALTLGRDRLGEKPLYYGWQGSGGRSCFLFGSELKALKVHPSFSAEVDRSAMCLLMRHNYIPAPYSIYKDIYKLPPGVLLTVSLSQREPKISKYWSLSDVAVSGCRQGFSGSPEQAVDELEGLLKSAIGQQMVADVPLGAFLSGGIDSSTVVALMQAQSGRPVKTFTIGFNEEGYNEAVHAKAVARHLGTDHTELYVTHQQALDVIPRLPSLYCEPFSDSSQIPTFLVSQLARQHVTVSLSGD
;
A
#
# COMPACT_ATOMS: atom_id res chain seq x y z
N MET A 1 3.70 1.31 7.06
CA MET A 1 3.34 0.54 5.84
C MET A 1 4.57 -0.18 5.33
N CYS A 2 4.45 -1.43 4.91
CA CYS A 2 5.56 -2.19 4.33
C CYS A 2 6.13 -1.54 3.06
N GLY A 3 7.29 -2.01 2.62
CA GLY A 3 7.89 -1.65 1.35
C GLY A 3 8.40 -2.88 0.62
N LEU A 4 8.13 -2.97 -0.67
CA LEU A 4 8.66 -4.00 -1.54
C LEU A 4 9.54 -3.38 -2.62
N THR A 5 10.53 -4.14 -3.08
CA THR A 5 11.34 -3.78 -4.25
C THR A 5 11.98 -5.02 -4.83
N GLY A 6 12.39 -4.93 -6.07
CA GLY A 6 13.09 -6.02 -6.74
C GLY A 6 13.40 -5.70 -8.19
N TYR A 7 13.99 -6.67 -8.84
CA TYR A 7 14.31 -6.59 -10.26
C TYR A 7 14.28 -7.97 -10.91
N PHE A 8 14.12 -7.95 -12.22
CA PHE A 8 14.10 -9.13 -13.06
C PHE A 8 14.88 -8.84 -14.36
N GLY A 9 15.86 -9.65 -14.69
CA GLY A 9 16.76 -9.36 -15.80
C GLY A 9 17.45 -10.61 -16.36
N ALA A 10 18.32 -10.40 -17.35
CA ALA A 10 19.11 -11.50 -17.92
C ALA A 10 20.17 -12.00 -16.93
N GLU A 11 20.54 -13.28 -17.00
CA GLU A 11 21.58 -13.90 -16.19
C GLU A 11 22.92 -13.16 -16.22
N THR A 12 23.25 -12.50 -17.34
CA THR A 12 24.47 -11.70 -17.48
C THR A 12 24.59 -10.54 -16.50
N PHE A 13 23.48 -10.02 -16.01
CA PHE A 13 23.51 -9.00 -14.96
C PHE A 13 23.98 -9.59 -13.63
N PHE A 14 23.44 -10.74 -13.26
CA PHE A 14 23.76 -11.44 -12.00
C PHE A 14 25.18 -11.98 -11.94
N ALA A 15 25.82 -12.18 -13.07
CA ALA A 15 27.24 -12.59 -13.14
C ALA A 15 28.23 -11.48 -12.77
N VAL A 16 27.80 -10.20 -12.79
CA VAL A 16 28.65 -9.03 -12.56
C VAL A 16 28.38 -8.39 -11.19
N GLU A 17 27.12 -8.40 -10.74
CA GLU A 17 26.68 -7.75 -9.51
C GLU A 17 26.15 -8.79 -8.52
N ASP A 18 26.54 -8.68 -7.25
CA ASP A 18 25.95 -9.50 -6.19
C ASP A 18 24.49 -9.07 -5.93
N ALA A 19 23.56 -9.94 -6.32
CA ALA A 19 22.12 -9.71 -6.22
C ALA A 19 21.69 -9.31 -4.81
N ARG A 20 22.25 -9.95 -3.80
CA ARG A 20 21.93 -9.65 -2.39
C ARG A 20 22.37 -8.24 -2.00
N SER A 21 23.54 -7.83 -2.44
CA SER A 21 24.07 -6.48 -2.17
C SER A 21 23.23 -5.41 -2.84
N VAL A 22 22.83 -5.61 -4.11
CA VAL A 22 21.94 -4.69 -4.84
C VAL A 22 20.59 -4.59 -4.14
N LEU A 23 19.95 -5.73 -3.83
CA LEU A 23 18.68 -5.76 -3.11
C LEU A 23 18.74 -5.06 -1.76
N LYS A 24 19.82 -5.27 -1.01
CA LYS A 24 20.01 -4.61 0.28
C LYS A 24 20.06 -3.09 0.12
N ARG A 25 20.85 -2.57 -0.84
CA ARG A 25 20.89 -1.12 -1.12
C ARG A 25 19.51 -0.58 -1.49
N MET A 26 18.76 -1.27 -2.36
CA MET A 26 17.40 -0.88 -2.75
C MET A 26 16.45 -0.84 -1.53
N ALA A 27 16.44 -1.89 -0.72
CA ALA A 27 15.60 -1.97 0.47
C ALA A 27 15.99 -0.98 1.57
N ASP A 28 17.28 -0.66 1.73
CA ASP A 28 17.76 0.31 2.72
C ASP A 28 17.22 1.73 2.47
N THR A 29 16.89 2.08 1.22
CA THR A 29 16.27 3.38 0.91
C THR A 29 14.83 3.51 1.43
N ILE A 30 14.15 2.40 1.68
CA ILE A 30 12.75 2.36 2.11
C ILE A 30 12.55 1.78 3.52
N VAL A 31 13.58 1.86 4.38
CA VAL A 31 13.52 1.42 5.81
C VAL A 31 12.38 2.12 6.55
N SER A 32 12.12 3.39 6.26
CA SER A 32 11.03 4.16 6.90
C SER A 32 9.65 3.57 6.68
N ARG A 33 9.45 2.77 5.63
CA ARG A 33 8.17 2.07 5.39
C ARG A 33 8.02 0.84 6.29
N GLY A 34 9.09 0.10 6.52
CA GLY A 34 9.06 -1.13 7.28
C GLY A 34 10.34 -1.30 8.10
N PRO A 35 10.38 -0.71 9.32
CA PRO A 35 11.57 -0.74 10.16
C PRO A 35 11.75 -2.06 10.93
N ASP A 36 10.71 -2.91 11.01
CA ASP A 36 10.65 -4.02 11.97
C ASP A 36 11.39 -5.27 11.47
N ASP A 37 11.38 -5.51 10.14
CA ASP A 37 12.04 -6.69 9.56
C ASP A 37 12.50 -6.43 8.12
N PHE A 38 13.52 -7.18 7.69
CA PHE A 38 14.08 -7.16 6.34
C PHE A 38 14.30 -8.57 5.83
N GLY A 39 13.81 -8.85 4.63
CA GLY A 39 14.12 -10.07 3.92
C GLY A 39 14.43 -9.85 2.45
N CYS A 40 15.22 -10.76 1.90
CA CYS A 40 15.53 -10.84 0.47
C CYS A 40 15.57 -12.29 0.00
N TRP A 41 15.19 -12.47 -1.25
CA TRP A 41 15.25 -13.74 -1.96
C TRP A 41 15.67 -13.48 -3.40
N HIS A 42 16.51 -14.34 -3.96
CA HIS A 42 16.92 -14.26 -5.36
C HIS A 42 17.12 -15.66 -5.95
N ASP A 43 17.01 -15.74 -7.26
CA ASP A 43 17.34 -16.90 -8.08
C ASP A 43 18.11 -16.40 -9.31
N ASP A 44 19.42 -16.54 -9.24
CA ASP A 44 20.34 -16.03 -10.28
C ASP A 44 20.09 -16.73 -11.61
N SER A 45 19.74 -18.03 -11.59
CA SER A 45 19.43 -18.81 -12.79
C SER A 45 18.12 -18.39 -13.47
N ALA A 46 17.21 -17.83 -12.70
CA ALA A 46 15.95 -17.26 -13.18
C ALA A 46 16.04 -15.77 -13.47
N GLY A 47 17.10 -15.11 -13.04
CA GLY A 47 17.29 -13.67 -13.20
C GLY A 47 16.32 -12.83 -12.37
N VAL A 48 15.87 -13.29 -11.20
CA VAL A 48 14.89 -12.60 -10.36
C VAL A 48 15.42 -12.34 -8.96
N ALA A 49 15.08 -11.16 -8.41
CA ALA A 49 15.49 -10.76 -7.09
C ALA A 49 14.38 -9.93 -6.43
N LEU A 50 14.00 -10.28 -5.20
CA LEU A 50 12.90 -9.73 -4.41
C LEU A 50 13.39 -9.30 -3.04
N ALA A 51 12.98 -8.12 -2.56
CA ALA A 51 13.25 -7.67 -1.20
C ALA A 51 12.02 -7.03 -0.57
N HIS A 52 11.94 -7.12 0.75
CA HIS A 52 10.84 -6.61 1.54
C HIS A 52 11.34 -5.91 2.80
N ARG A 53 10.69 -4.79 3.16
CA ARG A 53 10.78 -4.11 4.46
C ARG A 53 9.43 -4.20 5.14
N ARG A 54 9.39 -4.77 6.33
CA ARG A 54 8.16 -5.07 7.06
C ARG A 54 7.87 -4.03 8.13
N LEU A 55 6.63 -3.53 8.13
CA LEU A 55 5.98 -2.99 9.32
C LEU A 55 5.01 -4.06 9.79
N SER A 56 5.25 -4.63 10.98
CA SER A 56 4.47 -5.72 11.53
C SER A 56 3.17 -5.18 12.11
N ILE A 57 2.03 -5.47 11.47
CA ILE A 57 0.69 -5.07 11.87
C ILE A 57 -0.15 -6.30 12.22
N LEU A 58 -0.18 -7.30 11.33
CA LEU A 58 -0.78 -8.61 11.55
C LEU A 58 0.30 -9.67 11.63
N ASP A 59 0.17 -10.58 12.61
CA ASP A 59 1.14 -11.63 12.91
C ASP A 59 2.54 -11.10 13.23
N LEU A 60 2.75 -10.65 14.44
CA LEU A 60 4.04 -10.10 14.90
C LEU A 60 5.16 -11.14 14.99
N SER A 61 4.85 -12.42 14.73
CA SER A 61 5.81 -13.52 14.78
C SER A 61 6.71 -13.60 13.53
N PRO A 62 7.77 -14.41 13.56
CA PRO A 62 8.60 -14.69 12.37
C PRO A 62 7.84 -15.36 11.21
N ALA A 63 6.63 -15.93 11.44
CA ALA A 63 5.81 -16.53 10.40
C ALA A 63 5.33 -15.49 9.35
N GLY A 64 5.27 -14.21 9.73
CA GLY A 64 4.97 -13.10 8.82
C GLY A 64 6.16 -12.57 8.01
N HIS A 65 7.36 -13.18 8.12
CA HIS A 65 8.55 -12.78 7.34
C HIS A 65 8.34 -12.88 5.84
N GLN A 66 8.91 -11.93 5.09
CA GLN A 66 8.84 -11.88 3.63
C GLN A 66 10.24 -11.58 3.04
N PRO A 67 10.55 -12.07 1.83
CA PRO A 67 9.69 -12.78 0.85
C PRO A 67 9.17 -14.11 1.40
N MET A 68 7.87 -14.39 1.19
CA MET A 68 7.21 -15.59 1.70
C MET A 68 7.06 -16.63 0.58
N GLN A 69 7.45 -17.87 0.86
CA GLN A 69 7.33 -18.99 -0.06
C GLN A 69 6.08 -19.82 0.22
N SER A 70 5.36 -20.22 -0.84
CA SER A 70 4.24 -21.15 -0.76
C SER A 70 4.68 -22.53 -0.26
N VAL A 71 3.78 -23.29 0.36
CA VAL A 71 4.06 -24.63 0.89
C VAL A 71 4.55 -25.57 -0.21
N CYS A 72 3.99 -25.49 -1.43
CA CYS A 72 4.43 -26.26 -2.59
C CYS A 72 5.74 -25.77 -3.23
N GLY A 73 6.27 -24.62 -2.78
CA GLY A 73 7.50 -24.03 -3.31
C GLY A 73 7.39 -23.30 -4.65
N ARG A 74 6.19 -23.27 -5.26
CA ARG A 74 5.96 -22.64 -6.58
C ARG A 74 6.04 -21.11 -6.53
N TYR A 75 5.36 -20.49 -5.58
CA TYR A 75 5.26 -19.03 -5.50
C TYR A 75 6.18 -18.43 -4.44
N ILE A 76 6.85 -17.33 -4.82
CA ILE A 76 7.55 -16.43 -3.89
C ILE A 76 6.85 -15.09 -3.94
N LEU A 77 6.40 -14.60 -2.78
CA LEU A 77 5.59 -13.39 -2.66
C LEU A 77 6.30 -12.32 -1.82
N VAL A 78 6.29 -11.08 -2.31
CA VAL A 78 6.48 -9.87 -1.52
C VAL A 78 5.21 -9.02 -1.59
N PHE A 79 4.73 -8.60 -0.45
CA PHE A 79 3.41 -7.99 -0.29
C PHE A 79 3.48 -6.76 0.62
N ASN A 80 2.95 -5.64 0.15
CA ASN A 80 2.76 -4.42 0.92
C ASN A 80 1.26 -4.10 0.96
N GLY A 81 0.59 -4.40 2.06
CA GLY A 81 -0.85 -4.16 2.16
C GLY A 81 -1.49 -4.82 3.36
N GLU A 82 -2.80 -4.81 3.35
CA GLU A 82 -3.69 -5.52 4.28
C GLU A 82 -4.89 -6.05 3.50
N ILE A 83 -5.20 -7.33 3.70
CA ILE A 83 -6.42 -7.96 3.17
C ILE A 83 -7.44 -8.03 4.28
N TYR A 84 -8.38 -7.13 4.27
CA TYR A 84 -9.37 -6.95 5.33
C TYR A 84 -10.26 -8.17 5.54
N ASN A 85 -10.60 -8.89 4.46
CA ASN A 85 -11.41 -10.10 4.51
C ASN A 85 -10.60 -11.40 4.60
N HIS A 86 -9.32 -11.34 5.01
CA HIS A 86 -8.43 -12.53 5.01
C HIS A 86 -8.97 -13.69 5.85
N GLN A 87 -9.66 -13.41 6.96
CA GLN A 87 -10.24 -14.46 7.80
C GLN A 87 -11.35 -15.24 7.08
N ASN A 88 -12.17 -14.56 6.27
CA ASN A 88 -13.20 -15.21 5.45
C ASN A 88 -12.59 -16.09 4.37
N LEU A 89 -11.53 -15.57 3.69
CA LEU A 89 -10.79 -16.35 2.69
C LEU A 89 -10.12 -17.57 3.32
N ARG A 90 -9.59 -17.42 4.52
CA ARG A 90 -8.99 -18.51 5.30
C ARG A 90 -10.01 -19.63 5.59
N ALA A 91 -11.19 -19.26 6.05
CA ALA A 91 -12.27 -20.20 6.30
C ALA A 91 -12.74 -20.91 5.01
N GLU A 92 -12.76 -20.22 3.86
CA GLU A 92 -13.07 -20.83 2.55
C GLU A 92 -12.01 -21.87 2.15
N LEU A 93 -10.72 -21.53 2.30
CA LEU A 93 -9.59 -22.44 2.00
C LEU A 93 -9.60 -23.68 2.89
N GLU A 94 -9.91 -23.55 4.17
CA GLU A 94 -10.01 -24.65 5.14
C GLU A 94 -11.16 -25.58 4.79
N LYS A 95 -12.36 -25.05 4.49
CA LYS A 95 -13.52 -25.83 4.08
C LYS A 95 -13.27 -26.66 2.82
N SER A 96 -12.46 -26.12 1.90
CA SER A 96 -12.10 -26.80 0.65
C SER A 96 -10.99 -27.84 0.84
N SER A 97 -10.49 -28.05 2.07
CA SER A 97 -9.35 -28.92 2.38
C SER A 97 -8.07 -28.63 1.58
N LEU A 98 -7.95 -27.40 1.05
CA LEU A 98 -6.80 -26.97 0.26
C LEU A 98 -5.60 -26.55 1.13
N VAL A 99 -5.87 -26.27 2.42
CA VAL A 99 -4.85 -25.94 3.41
C VAL A 99 -5.08 -26.81 4.64
N SER A 100 -4.06 -27.61 4.99
CA SER A 100 -4.12 -28.52 6.15
C SER A 100 -3.56 -27.89 7.43
N ARG A 101 -2.67 -26.90 7.30
CA ARG A 101 -2.01 -26.23 8.44
C ARG A 101 -1.51 -24.85 8.04
N TRP A 102 -1.71 -23.88 8.93
CA TRP A 102 -1.16 -22.55 8.86
C TRP A 102 0.11 -22.44 9.69
N ARG A 103 1.08 -21.65 9.25
CA ARG A 103 2.32 -21.34 10.00
C ARG A 103 2.11 -20.20 11.00
N GLY A 104 1.25 -19.24 10.60
CA GLY A 104 0.88 -18.05 11.35
C GLY A 104 -0.55 -17.63 11.10
N HIS A 105 -0.86 -16.36 11.34
CA HIS A 105 -2.19 -15.80 11.11
C HIS A 105 -2.19 -14.58 10.20
N SER A 106 -1.08 -14.33 9.47
CA SER A 106 -0.97 -13.20 8.56
C SER A 106 -1.90 -13.33 7.35
N ASP A 107 -2.39 -12.20 6.87
CA ASP A 107 -3.10 -12.08 5.59
C ASP A 107 -2.22 -12.46 4.39
N THR A 108 -0.90 -12.21 4.48
CA THR A 108 0.09 -12.58 3.47
C THR A 108 0.11 -14.10 3.24
N GLU A 109 0.07 -14.90 4.30
CA GLU A 109 0.00 -16.36 4.18
C GLU A 109 -1.33 -16.80 3.56
N THR A 110 -2.43 -16.11 3.89
CA THR A 110 -3.75 -16.37 3.33
C THR A 110 -3.79 -16.11 1.82
N ILE A 111 -3.22 -14.98 1.35
CA ILE A 111 -3.09 -14.73 -0.09
C ILE A 111 -2.28 -15.83 -0.75
N LEU A 112 -1.13 -16.18 -0.18
CA LEU A 112 -0.23 -17.16 -0.76
C LEU A 112 -0.87 -18.54 -0.89
N ALA A 113 -1.71 -18.93 0.08
CA ALA A 113 -2.53 -20.14 -0.01
C ALA A 113 -3.59 -20.03 -1.11
N GLY A 114 -4.24 -18.87 -1.23
CA GLY A 114 -5.18 -18.59 -2.32
C GLY A 114 -4.55 -18.68 -3.70
N LEU A 115 -3.31 -18.19 -3.87
CA LEU A 115 -2.56 -18.30 -5.13
C LEU A 115 -2.37 -19.76 -5.55
N VAL A 116 -2.06 -20.64 -4.58
CA VAL A 116 -1.91 -22.06 -4.83
C VAL A 116 -3.25 -22.72 -5.19
N ALA A 117 -4.32 -22.32 -4.48
CA ALA A 117 -5.63 -22.95 -4.61
C ALA A 117 -6.42 -22.49 -5.86
N TRP A 118 -6.39 -21.20 -6.15
CA TRP A 118 -7.26 -20.56 -7.14
C TRP A 118 -6.51 -19.89 -8.30
N GLY A 119 -5.18 -19.74 -8.18
CA GLY A 119 -4.37 -18.95 -9.10
C GLY A 119 -4.43 -17.45 -8.81
N VAL A 120 -3.55 -16.69 -9.46
CA VAL A 120 -3.34 -15.25 -9.15
C VAL A 120 -4.61 -14.44 -9.33
N ARG A 121 -5.25 -14.51 -10.51
CA ARG A 121 -6.40 -13.66 -10.84
C ARG A 121 -7.60 -13.93 -9.91
N ALA A 122 -7.96 -15.18 -9.74
CA ALA A 122 -9.11 -15.54 -8.91
C ALA A 122 -8.90 -15.21 -7.43
N THR A 123 -7.64 -15.21 -6.96
CA THR A 123 -7.31 -14.78 -5.60
C THR A 123 -7.53 -13.28 -5.43
N VAL A 124 -6.96 -12.44 -6.30
CA VAL A 124 -7.08 -10.97 -6.14
C VAL A 124 -8.51 -10.47 -6.35
N GLU A 125 -9.31 -11.13 -7.17
CA GLU A 125 -10.74 -10.82 -7.35
C GLU A 125 -11.55 -11.03 -6.06
N ARG A 126 -11.15 -12.01 -5.22
CA ARG A 126 -11.76 -12.30 -3.90
C ARG A 126 -11.27 -11.37 -2.79
N CYS A 127 -10.07 -10.79 -2.95
CA CYS A 127 -9.51 -9.94 -1.92
C CYS A 127 -10.26 -8.60 -1.79
N ILE A 128 -10.55 -8.22 -0.56
CA ILE A 128 -10.99 -6.87 -0.17
C ILE A 128 -9.86 -6.30 0.69
N GLY A 129 -9.27 -5.20 0.26
CA GLY A 129 -8.15 -4.60 0.97
C GLY A 129 -7.32 -3.67 0.11
N MET A 130 -6.29 -3.11 0.71
CA MET A 130 -5.32 -2.21 0.11
C MET A 130 -3.99 -2.95 -0.08
N PHE A 131 -3.47 -3.06 -1.30
CA PHE A 131 -2.27 -3.83 -1.54
C PHE A 131 -1.50 -3.47 -2.80
N ALA A 132 -0.20 -3.73 -2.74
CA ALA A 132 0.67 -3.93 -3.88
C ALA A 132 1.55 -5.16 -3.62
N PHE A 133 1.79 -5.96 -4.65
CA PHE A 133 2.60 -7.16 -4.52
C PHE A 133 3.46 -7.45 -5.75
N ALA A 134 4.47 -8.29 -5.54
CA ALA A 134 5.17 -8.97 -6.61
C ALA A 134 5.23 -10.47 -6.29
N ILE A 135 4.87 -11.28 -7.27
CA ILE A 135 4.85 -12.75 -7.18
C ILE A 135 5.77 -13.29 -8.25
N TRP A 136 6.72 -14.13 -7.84
CA TRP A 136 7.49 -14.97 -8.75
C TRP A 136 6.88 -16.37 -8.82
N ASP A 137 6.45 -16.78 -10.00
CA ASP A 137 6.02 -18.15 -10.29
C ASP A 137 7.22 -18.93 -10.86
N ARG A 138 7.73 -19.88 -10.07
CA ARG A 138 8.91 -20.68 -10.43
C ARG A 138 8.64 -21.69 -11.55
N GLU A 139 7.38 -22.13 -11.70
CA GLU A 139 6.98 -23.06 -12.76
C GLU A 139 6.85 -22.34 -14.09
N GLU A 140 6.09 -21.23 -14.11
CA GLU A 140 5.89 -20.43 -15.32
C GLU A 140 7.08 -19.50 -15.63
N ARG A 141 8.07 -19.38 -14.73
CA ARG A 141 9.19 -18.44 -14.80
C ARG A 141 8.73 -17.02 -15.16
N ALA A 142 7.71 -16.55 -14.45
CA ALA A 142 7.05 -15.29 -14.70
C ALA A 142 6.93 -14.46 -13.40
N LEU A 143 7.20 -13.17 -13.54
CA LEU A 143 6.98 -12.17 -12.48
C LEU A 143 5.64 -11.50 -12.72
N THR A 144 4.75 -11.55 -11.72
CA THR A 144 3.47 -10.84 -11.75
C THR A 144 3.45 -9.76 -10.68
N LEU A 145 3.19 -8.51 -11.09
CA LEU A 145 2.90 -7.39 -10.21
C LEU A 145 1.39 -7.19 -10.13
N GLY A 146 0.88 -6.83 -8.95
CA GLY A 146 -0.53 -6.51 -8.77
C GLY A 146 -0.72 -5.30 -7.86
N ARG A 147 -1.79 -4.54 -8.11
CA ARG A 147 -2.18 -3.38 -7.32
C ARG A 147 -3.66 -3.42 -7.00
N ASP A 148 -4.03 -3.00 -5.80
CA ASP A 148 -5.41 -2.99 -5.32
C ASP A 148 -6.38 -2.18 -6.19
N ARG A 149 -7.68 -2.33 -5.92
CA ARG A 149 -8.77 -1.78 -6.72
C ARG A 149 -8.71 -0.26 -6.88
N LEU A 150 -8.37 0.47 -5.82
CA LEU A 150 -8.32 1.94 -5.79
C LEU A 150 -6.91 2.50 -5.95
N GLY A 151 -5.87 1.62 -5.91
CA GLY A 151 -4.47 2.03 -6.03
C GLY A 151 -3.91 2.68 -4.77
N GLU A 152 -4.39 2.28 -3.60
CA GLU A 152 -3.97 2.83 -2.31
C GLU A 152 -2.50 2.54 -2.00
N LYS A 153 -2.00 1.37 -2.39
CA LYS A 153 -0.57 1.08 -2.25
C LYS A 153 0.20 1.41 -3.52
N PRO A 154 1.31 2.16 -3.40
CA PRO A 154 2.11 2.56 -4.57
C PRO A 154 2.88 1.37 -5.13
N LEU A 155 3.02 1.32 -6.46
CA LEU A 155 3.89 0.37 -7.15
C LEU A 155 4.40 1.00 -8.46
N TYR A 156 5.72 1.20 -8.53
CA TYR A 156 6.44 1.67 -9.72
C TYR A 156 7.10 0.48 -10.42
N TYR A 157 7.21 0.56 -11.74
CA TYR A 157 7.86 -0.47 -12.54
C TYR A 157 8.39 0.08 -13.86
N GLY A 158 9.35 -0.62 -14.46
CA GLY A 158 9.80 -0.32 -15.82
C GLY A 158 11.08 -1.01 -16.21
N TRP A 159 11.34 -1.10 -17.51
CA TRP A 159 12.61 -1.58 -18.05
C TRP A 159 13.65 -0.46 -18.02
N GLN A 160 14.81 -0.77 -17.49
CA GLN A 160 15.94 0.15 -17.38
C GLN A 160 17.23 -0.49 -17.86
N GLY A 161 18.18 0.33 -18.33
CA GLY A 161 19.44 -0.15 -18.91
C GLY A 161 19.26 -0.65 -20.36
N SER A 162 20.34 -1.16 -20.95
CA SER A 162 20.38 -1.63 -22.34
C SER A 162 21.22 -2.89 -22.48
N GLY A 163 20.97 -3.65 -23.55
CA GLY A 163 21.68 -4.89 -23.85
C GLY A 163 21.63 -5.90 -22.70
N GLY A 164 22.76 -6.52 -22.36
CA GLY A 164 22.87 -7.49 -21.27
C GLY A 164 22.67 -6.92 -19.85
N ARG A 165 22.57 -5.59 -19.69
CA ARG A 165 22.27 -4.91 -18.43
C ARG A 165 20.83 -4.44 -18.32
N SER A 166 19.96 -4.83 -19.25
CA SER A 166 18.54 -4.48 -19.19
C SER A 166 17.83 -5.25 -18.10
N CYS A 167 17.25 -4.53 -17.14
CA CYS A 167 16.50 -5.07 -16.01
C CYS A 167 15.11 -4.44 -15.91
N PHE A 168 14.11 -5.24 -15.60
CA PHE A 168 12.78 -4.79 -15.19
C PHE A 168 12.82 -4.51 -13.70
N LEU A 169 12.77 -3.23 -13.34
CA LEU A 169 12.80 -2.75 -11.97
C LEU A 169 11.38 -2.56 -11.46
N PHE A 170 11.16 -2.80 -10.17
CA PHE A 170 9.90 -2.49 -9.52
C PHE A 170 10.08 -2.18 -8.02
N GLY A 171 9.14 -1.43 -7.46
CA GLY A 171 9.17 -1.12 -6.04
C GLY A 171 8.08 -0.14 -5.59
N SER A 172 7.90 -0.08 -4.29
CA SER A 172 6.93 0.81 -3.65
C SER A 172 7.30 2.30 -3.82
N GLU A 173 8.58 2.61 -3.96
CA GLU A 173 9.07 3.99 -4.07
C GLU A 173 10.21 4.10 -5.09
N LEU A 174 10.24 5.22 -5.82
CA LEU A 174 11.27 5.50 -6.84
C LEU A 174 12.69 5.51 -6.27
N LYS A 175 12.88 5.91 -5.01
CA LYS A 175 14.20 5.92 -4.39
C LYS A 175 14.82 4.52 -4.30
N ALA A 176 14.01 3.46 -4.20
CA ALA A 176 14.50 2.09 -4.25
C ALA A 176 14.99 1.70 -5.64
N LEU A 177 14.32 2.16 -6.70
CA LEU A 177 14.74 1.91 -8.08
C LEU A 177 16.00 2.70 -8.44
N LYS A 178 16.12 3.96 -7.96
CA LYS A 178 17.22 4.88 -8.27
C LYS A 178 18.60 4.36 -7.90
N VAL A 179 18.72 3.51 -6.90
CA VAL A 179 20.01 2.96 -6.47
C VAL A 179 20.41 1.69 -7.21
N HIS A 180 19.56 1.19 -8.10
CA HIS A 180 19.88 0.05 -8.95
C HIS A 180 20.87 0.47 -10.06
N PRO A 181 21.92 -0.30 -10.36
CA PRO A 181 22.97 0.09 -11.32
C PRO A 181 22.47 0.33 -12.76
N SER A 182 21.36 -0.28 -13.16
CA SER A 182 20.75 -0.08 -14.49
C SER A 182 19.83 1.12 -14.55
N PHE A 183 19.53 1.79 -13.43
CA PHE A 183 18.57 2.90 -13.41
C PHE A 183 19.11 4.13 -14.11
N SER A 184 18.28 4.74 -14.98
CA SER A 184 18.54 6.05 -15.58
C SER A 184 17.62 7.12 -14.96
N ALA A 185 18.23 8.16 -14.40
CA ALA A 185 17.48 9.27 -13.79
C ALA A 185 17.03 10.32 -14.82
N GLU A 186 16.81 9.93 -16.09
CA GLU A 186 16.34 10.85 -17.13
C GLU A 186 14.89 11.27 -16.84
N VAL A 187 14.69 12.58 -16.69
CA VAL A 187 13.37 13.16 -16.41
C VAL A 187 12.50 13.16 -17.66
N ASP A 188 11.27 12.68 -17.54
CA ASP A 188 10.26 12.79 -18.59
C ASP A 188 9.62 14.19 -18.57
N ARG A 189 9.93 15.00 -19.58
CA ARG A 189 9.38 16.35 -19.72
C ARG A 189 7.86 16.35 -19.95
N SER A 190 7.31 15.30 -20.55
CA SER A 190 5.86 15.16 -20.75
C SER A 190 5.16 14.93 -19.40
N ALA A 191 5.77 14.14 -18.50
CA ALA A 191 5.28 13.97 -17.14
C ALA A 191 5.32 15.29 -16.33
N MET A 192 6.33 16.15 -16.57
CA MET A 192 6.36 17.48 -15.97
C MET A 192 5.20 18.37 -16.46
N CYS A 193 4.81 18.27 -17.71
CA CYS A 193 3.61 18.98 -18.21
C CYS A 193 2.34 18.51 -17.48
N LEU A 194 2.23 17.21 -17.20
CA LEU A 194 1.11 16.68 -16.42
C LEU A 194 1.12 17.20 -14.98
N LEU A 195 2.30 17.28 -14.34
CA LEU A 195 2.45 17.90 -13.02
C LEU A 195 1.93 19.33 -13.01
N MET A 196 2.33 20.15 -13.99
CA MET A 196 1.89 21.55 -14.08
C MET A 196 0.40 21.70 -14.35
N ARG A 197 -0.23 20.72 -14.99
CA ARG A 197 -1.68 20.71 -15.28
C ARG A 197 -2.52 20.20 -14.12
N HIS A 198 -2.05 19.17 -13.40
CA HIS A 198 -2.84 18.41 -12.45
C HIS A 198 -2.36 18.58 -11.01
N ASN A 199 -1.27 19.32 -10.74
CA ASN A 199 -0.61 19.42 -9.47
C ASN A 199 0.02 18.11 -8.97
N TYR A 200 0.00 17.05 -9.76
CA TYR A 200 0.68 15.78 -9.52
C TYR A 200 0.89 15.06 -10.86
N ILE A 201 1.68 13.99 -10.86
CA ILE A 201 1.88 13.15 -12.04
C ILE A 201 0.91 11.98 -11.97
N PRO A 202 -0.15 11.92 -12.81
CA PRO A 202 -1.14 10.84 -12.75
C PRO A 202 -0.58 9.51 -13.27
N ALA A 203 -1.11 8.39 -12.77
CA ALA A 203 -0.85 7.07 -13.35
C ALA A 203 -1.34 7.03 -14.81
N PRO A 204 -0.65 6.31 -15.72
CA PRO A 204 0.47 5.41 -15.47
C PRO A 204 1.84 6.09 -15.46
N TYR A 205 1.93 7.40 -15.61
CA TYR A 205 3.19 8.12 -15.77
C TYR A 205 3.97 8.27 -14.47
N SER A 206 5.29 8.39 -14.55
CA SER A 206 6.16 8.82 -13.47
C SER A 206 7.09 9.93 -13.94
N ILE A 207 7.81 10.56 -13.01
CA ILE A 207 8.76 11.64 -13.33
C ILE A 207 9.94 11.17 -14.18
N TYR A 208 10.26 9.86 -14.19
CA TYR A 208 11.38 9.30 -14.93
C TYR A 208 10.92 8.56 -16.19
N LYS A 209 11.68 8.69 -17.28
CA LYS A 209 11.44 7.95 -18.51
C LYS A 209 11.49 6.45 -18.28
N ASP A 210 10.63 5.72 -18.98
CA ASP A 210 10.52 4.26 -18.96
C ASP A 210 10.26 3.65 -17.56
N ILE A 211 9.81 4.50 -16.61
CA ILE A 211 9.25 4.09 -15.33
C ILE A 211 7.79 4.52 -15.27
N TYR A 212 6.96 3.61 -14.82
CA TYR A 212 5.50 3.77 -14.77
C TYR A 212 4.95 3.45 -13.39
N LYS A 213 3.78 3.99 -13.09
CA LYS A 213 2.95 3.57 -11.95
C LYS A 213 2.00 2.48 -12.41
N LEU A 214 1.94 1.36 -11.71
CA LEU A 214 0.95 0.33 -12.02
C LEU A 214 -0.45 0.91 -11.76
N PRO A 215 -1.37 0.92 -12.74
CA PRO A 215 -2.72 1.43 -12.52
C PRO A 215 -3.50 0.62 -11.49
N PRO A 216 -4.54 1.22 -10.85
CA PRO A 216 -5.45 0.52 -9.95
C PRO A 216 -6.17 -0.66 -10.62
N GLY A 217 -6.43 -1.73 -9.86
CA GLY A 217 -7.20 -2.87 -10.34
C GLY A 217 -6.53 -3.68 -11.45
N VAL A 218 -5.20 -3.68 -11.52
CA VAL A 218 -4.42 -4.26 -12.62
C VAL A 218 -3.44 -5.31 -12.13
N LEU A 219 -3.30 -6.36 -12.92
CA LEU A 219 -2.19 -7.31 -12.90
C LEU A 219 -1.29 -7.08 -14.12
N LEU A 220 0.02 -7.10 -13.90
CA LEU A 220 1.04 -6.99 -14.92
C LEU A 220 1.97 -8.21 -14.83
N THR A 221 2.16 -8.93 -15.93
CA THR A 221 3.04 -10.11 -15.96
C THR A 221 4.13 -9.92 -17.00
N VAL A 222 5.36 -10.23 -16.62
CA VAL A 222 6.55 -10.27 -17.50
C VAL A 222 7.29 -11.59 -17.35
N SER A 223 7.94 -12.03 -18.43
CA SER A 223 8.87 -13.16 -18.43
C SER A 223 10.08 -12.86 -19.33
N LEU A 224 11.15 -13.63 -19.25
CA LEU A 224 12.31 -13.41 -20.14
C LEU A 224 11.98 -13.72 -21.60
N SER A 225 11.04 -14.62 -21.86
CA SER A 225 10.56 -14.93 -23.22
C SER A 225 9.61 -13.87 -23.76
N GLN A 226 8.90 -13.14 -22.88
CA GLN A 226 7.98 -12.07 -23.23
C GLN A 226 8.28 -10.83 -22.38
N ARG A 227 9.20 -10.00 -22.89
CA ARG A 227 9.63 -8.77 -22.21
C ARG A 227 8.57 -7.68 -22.21
N GLU A 228 7.69 -7.65 -23.20
CA GLU A 228 6.58 -6.72 -23.21
C GLU A 228 5.60 -7.08 -22.09
N PRO A 229 5.31 -6.15 -21.14
CA PRO A 229 4.43 -6.42 -20.02
C PRO A 229 3.01 -6.72 -20.48
N LYS A 230 2.51 -7.91 -20.12
CA LYS A 230 1.09 -8.25 -20.30
C LYS A 230 0.27 -7.64 -19.18
N ILE A 231 -0.52 -6.61 -19.51
CA ILE A 231 -1.39 -5.92 -18.56
C ILE A 231 -2.81 -6.48 -18.65
N SER A 232 -3.38 -6.86 -17.52
CA SER A 232 -4.76 -7.33 -17.42
C SER A 232 -5.50 -6.68 -16.27
N LYS A 233 -6.62 -6.03 -16.56
CA LYS A 233 -7.50 -5.43 -15.56
C LYS A 233 -8.32 -6.54 -14.90
N TYR A 234 -8.34 -6.58 -13.55
CA TYR A 234 -9.21 -7.48 -12.80
C TYR A 234 -10.39 -6.75 -12.14
N TRP A 235 -10.29 -5.41 -11.99
CA TRP A 235 -11.35 -4.55 -11.47
C TRP A 235 -11.27 -3.16 -12.10
N SER A 236 -12.41 -2.45 -12.15
CA SER A 236 -12.49 -1.11 -12.74
C SER A 236 -13.55 -0.27 -12.04
N LEU A 237 -13.11 0.86 -11.47
CA LEU A 237 -14.00 1.85 -10.86
C LEU A 237 -15.01 2.41 -11.87
N SER A 238 -14.58 2.66 -13.11
CA SER A 238 -15.46 3.17 -14.17
C SER A 238 -16.59 2.19 -14.48
N ASP A 239 -16.29 0.88 -14.52
CA ASP A 239 -17.32 -0.15 -14.82
C ASP A 239 -18.32 -0.24 -13.67
N VAL A 240 -17.86 -0.15 -12.41
CA VAL A 240 -18.71 -0.12 -11.21
C VAL A 240 -19.60 1.13 -11.22
N ALA A 241 -19.03 2.32 -11.51
CA ALA A 241 -19.78 3.56 -11.56
C ALA A 241 -20.88 3.53 -12.64
N VAL A 242 -20.53 3.07 -13.86
CA VAL A 242 -21.50 2.93 -14.96
C VAL A 242 -22.61 1.94 -14.61
N SER A 243 -22.26 0.81 -13.97
CA SER A 243 -23.25 -0.17 -13.51
C SER A 243 -24.16 0.41 -12.44
N GLY A 244 -23.60 1.12 -11.45
CA GLY A 244 -24.36 1.78 -10.38
C GLY A 244 -25.32 2.86 -10.91
N CYS A 245 -24.88 3.67 -11.90
CA CYS A 245 -25.76 4.64 -12.54
C CYS A 245 -26.92 3.99 -13.30
N ARG A 246 -26.74 2.77 -13.83
CA ARG A 246 -27.81 2.02 -14.51
C ARG A 246 -28.75 1.33 -13.55
N GLN A 247 -28.27 0.94 -12.39
CA GLN A 247 -29.00 0.24 -11.33
C GLN A 247 -29.09 1.14 -10.10
N GLY A 248 -29.70 2.32 -10.26
CA GLY A 248 -29.81 3.31 -9.19
C GLY A 248 -30.54 2.74 -7.97
N PHE A 249 -30.20 3.31 -6.80
CA PHE A 249 -30.87 2.97 -5.55
C PHE A 249 -32.36 3.33 -5.63
N SER A 250 -33.23 2.40 -5.26
CA SER A 250 -34.71 2.55 -5.37
C SER A 250 -35.42 2.71 -4.02
N GLY A 251 -34.66 2.74 -2.92
CA GLY A 251 -35.18 2.92 -1.56
C GLY A 251 -35.50 4.36 -1.20
N SER A 252 -36.07 4.57 0.00
CA SER A 252 -36.24 5.91 0.58
C SER A 252 -34.89 6.51 1.00
N PRO A 253 -34.82 7.83 1.24
CA PRO A 253 -33.63 8.46 1.81
C PRO A 253 -33.18 7.83 3.14
N GLU A 254 -34.10 7.46 4.01
CA GLU A 254 -33.84 6.79 5.28
C GLU A 254 -33.19 5.40 5.04
N GLN A 255 -33.74 4.62 4.13
CA GLN A 255 -33.15 3.32 3.76
C GLN A 255 -31.74 3.48 3.16
N ALA A 256 -31.50 4.55 2.41
CA ALA A 256 -30.16 4.83 1.87
C ALA A 256 -29.15 5.14 3.00
N VAL A 257 -29.58 5.88 4.02
CA VAL A 257 -28.76 6.17 5.20
C VAL A 257 -28.42 4.89 5.98
N ASP A 258 -29.44 4.04 6.24
CA ASP A 258 -29.28 2.79 6.98
C ASP A 258 -28.33 1.83 6.24
N GLU A 259 -28.46 1.71 4.90
CA GLU A 259 -27.58 0.88 4.09
C GLU A 259 -26.15 1.42 4.05
N LEU A 260 -25.98 2.74 3.89
CA LEU A 260 -24.68 3.39 3.94
C LEU A 260 -24.01 3.21 5.30
N GLU A 261 -24.73 3.37 6.41
CA GLU A 261 -24.20 3.12 7.76
C GLU A 261 -23.73 1.68 7.89
N GLY A 262 -24.52 0.72 7.42
CA GLY A 262 -24.17 -0.71 7.43
C GLY A 262 -22.88 -1.00 6.65
N LEU A 263 -22.72 -0.42 5.46
CA LEU A 263 -21.53 -0.56 4.63
C LEU A 263 -20.29 0.07 5.28
N LEU A 264 -20.40 1.29 5.78
CA LEU A 264 -19.30 1.99 6.46
C LEU A 264 -18.88 1.27 7.73
N LYS A 265 -19.85 0.80 8.53
CA LYS A 265 -19.59 0.03 9.76
C LYS A 265 -18.86 -1.27 9.45
N SER A 266 -19.26 -1.99 8.39
CA SER A 266 -18.57 -3.20 7.95
C SER A 266 -17.15 -2.90 7.45
N ALA A 267 -16.96 -1.86 6.63
CA ALA A 267 -15.65 -1.48 6.10
C ALA A 267 -14.68 -1.08 7.23
N ILE A 268 -15.12 -0.21 8.13
CA ILE A 268 -14.31 0.26 9.26
C ILE A 268 -13.99 -0.90 10.21
N GLY A 269 -14.97 -1.76 10.53
CA GLY A 269 -14.75 -2.91 11.40
C GLY A 269 -13.68 -3.87 10.88
N GLN A 270 -13.63 -4.11 9.57
CA GLN A 270 -12.59 -4.92 8.93
C GLN A 270 -11.21 -4.24 8.99
N GLN A 271 -11.13 -2.92 8.87
CA GLN A 271 -9.88 -2.15 8.96
C GLN A 271 -9.38 -1.96 10.39
N MET A 272 -10.20 -2.24 11.40
CA MET A 272 -9.81 -2.20 12.81
C MET A 272 -9.08 -3.48 13.28
N VAL A 273 -8.94 -4.49 12.44
CA VAL A 273 -8.23 -5.73 12.79
C VAL A 273 -6.73 -5.51 12.73
N ALA A 274 -6.08 -5.48 13.90
CA ALA A 274 -4.63 -5.30 14.03
C ALA A 274 -4.13 -5.91 15.34
N ASP A 275 -2.90 -6.44 15.32
CA ASP A 275 -2.20 -6.95 16.53
C ASP A 275 -1.38 -5.83 17.22
N VAL A 276 -1.49 -4.59 16.74
CA VAL A 276 -0.78 -3.40 17.23
C VAL A 276 -1.78 -2.30 17.63
N PRO A 277 -1.35 -1.31 18.44
CA PRO A 277 -2.21 -0.17 18.78
C PRO A 277 -2.69 0.58 17.54
N LEU A 278 -4.02 0.83 17.51
CA LEU A 278 -4.72 1.51 16.43
C LEU A 278 -5.39 2.78 16.94
N GLY A 279 -5.44 3.81 16.10
CA GLY A 279 -6.11 5.07 16.36
C GLY A 279 -6.74 5.67 15.10
N ALA A 280 -7.14 6.93 15.15
CA ALA A 280 -7.69 7.66 14.01
C ALA A 280 -7.26 9.13 14.00
N PHE A 281 -7.20 9.73 12.82
CA PHE A 281 -7.12 11.16 12.65
C PHE A 281 -8.53 11.78 12.78
N LEU A 282 -8.62 12.88 13.51
CA LEU A 282 -9.89 13.58 13.75
C LEU A 282 -9.71 15.06 13.47
N SER A 283 -10.30 15.57 12.39
CA SER A 283 -10.28 16.99 12.03
C SER A 283 -11.51 17.75 12.58
N GLY A 284 -12.55 17.03 12.99
CA GLY A 284 -13.86 17.62 13.32
C GLY A 284 -14.75 17.86 12.09
N GLY A 285 -14.29 17.50 10.89
CA GLY A 285 -15.09 17.41 9.68
C GLY A 285 -16.06 16.22 9.71
N ILE A 286 -17.04 16.21 8.81
CA ILE A 286 -18.08 15.17 8.76
C ILE A 286 -17.45 13.77 8.57
N ASP A 287 -16.54 13.62 7.61
CA ASP A 287 -15.97 12.33 7.23
C ASP A 287 -15.16 11.71 8.37
N SER A 288 -14.20 12.47 8.92
CA SER A 288 -13.37 11.99 10.04
C SER A 288 -14.21 11.72 11.30
N SER A 289 -15.24 12.54 11.57
CA SER A 289 -16.13 12.33 12.70
C SER A 289 -16.99 11.08 12.53
N THR A 290 -17.47 10.80 11.31
CA THR A 290 -18.22 9.58 10.98
C THR A 290 -17.36 8.33 11.16
N VAL A 291 -16.12 8.35 10.65
CA VAL A 291 -15.17 7.23 10.83
C VAL A 291 -14.92 6.97 12.32
N VAL A 292 -14.60 8.02 13.09
CA VAL A 292 -14.31 7.89 14.53
C VAL A 292 -15.55 7.42 15.32
N ALA A 293 -16.74 7.93 15.00
CA ALA A 293 -17.99 7.51 15.65
C ALA A 293 -18.25 6.01 15.42
N LEU A 294 -18.08 5.54 14.18
CA LEU A 294 -18.26 4.12 13.84
C LEU A 294 -17.17 3.24 14.43
N MET A 295 -15.93 3.73 14.55
CA MET A 295 -14.87 3.04 15.29
C MET A 295 -15.22 2.91 16.77
N GLN A 296 -15.65 4.01 17.41
CA GLN A 296 -15.98 4.03 18.84
C GLN A 296 -17.18 3.14 19.14
N ALA A 297 -18.20 3.12 18.26
CA ALA A 297 -19.37 2.25 18.41
C ALA A 297 -19.02 0.73 18.34
N GLN A 298 -17.90 0.37 17.73
CA GLN A 298 -17.43 -1.01 17.59
C GLN A 298 -16.30 -1.35 18.58
N SER A 299 -15.81 -0.37 19.35
CA SER A 299 -14.69 -0.55 20.28
C SER A 299 -15.20 -0.64 21.73
N GLY A 300 -14.71 -1.65 22.47
CA GLY A 300 -14.97 -1.80 23.91
C GLY A 300 -14.16 -0.84 24.80
N ARG A 301 -13.29 0.01 24.21
CA ARG A 301 -12.44 0.97 24.92
C ARG A 301 -12.39 2.29 24.14
N PRO A 302 -12.02 3.42 24.77
CA PRO A 302 -11.85 4.69 24.08
C PRO A 302 -10.86 4.56 22.90
N VAL A 303 -11.29 4.97 21.72
CA VAL A 303 -10.45 5.02 20.50
C VAL A 303 -9.46 6.16 20.66
N LYS A 304 -8.17 5.90 20.35
CA LYS A 304 -7.16 6.96 20.32
C LYS A 304 -7.38 7.85 19.12
N THR A 305 -7.54 9.16 19.32
CA THR A 305 -7.73 10.13 18.24
C THR A 305 -6.68 11.22 18.28
N PHE A 306 -6.26 11.68 17.11
CA PHE A 306 -5.18 12.66 16.96
C PHE A 306 -5.61 13.80 16.05
N THR A 307 -5.28 15.02 16.48
CA THR A 307 -5.45 16.23 15.66
C THR A 307 -4.24 17.15 15.79
N ILE A 308 -4.06 18.00 14.78
CA ILE A 308 -3.18 19.16 14.88
C ILE A 308 -4.04 20.43 14.84
N GLY A 309 -3.66 21.41 15.63
CA GLY A 309 -4.23 22.75 15.64
C GLY A 309 -3.19 23.78 15.23
N PHE A 310 -3.68 24.93 14.79
CA PHE A 310 -2.88 26.11 14.51
C PHE A 310 -3.34 27.25 15.40
N ASN A 311 -2.43 28.18 15.74
CA ASN A 311 -2.78 29.31 16.58
C ASN A 311 -3.44 30.46 15.79
N GLU A 312 -3.44 30.37 14.46
CA GLU A 312 -4.02 31.36 13.56
C GLU A 312 -5.54 31.26 13.53
N GLU A 313 -6.22 32.40 13.68
CA GLU A 313 -7.68 32.50 13.58
C GLU A 313 -8.18 32.00 12.22
N GLY A 314 -9.21 31.17 12.21
CA GLY A 314 -9.85 30.63 11.00
C GLY A 314 -9.23 29.33 10.46
N TYR A 315 -8.09 28.88 10.98
CA TYR A 315 -7.42 27.63 10.55
C TYR A 315 -7.34 26.57 11.64
N ASN A 316 -7.91 26.82 12.82
CA ASN A 316 -7.81 25.93 13.97
C ASN A 316 -8.99 24.95 14.03
N GLU A 317 -8.88 23.82 13.33
CA GLU A 317 -9.86 22.72 13.39
C GLU A 317 -9.82 21.94 14.70
N ALA A 318 -8.76 22.06 15.50
CA ALA A 318 -8.61 21.30 16.75
C ALA A 318 -9.74 21.59 17.76
N VAL A 319 -10.31 22.80 17.75
CA VAL A 319 -11.47 23.15 18.61
C VAL A 319 -12.68 22.27 18.28
N HIS A 320 -12.96 22.05 17.00
CA HIS A 320 -14.06 21.21 16.54
C HIS A 320 -13.77 19.74 16.81
N ALA A 321 -12.54 19.27 16.50
CA ALA A 321 -12.10 17.91 16.79
C ALA A 321 -12.23 17.57 18.27
N LYS A 322 -11.84 18.48 19.17
CA LYS A 322 -11.97 18.33 20.63
C LYS A 322 -13.42 18.20 21.07
N ALA A 323 -14.33 18.98 20.49
CA ALA A 323 -15.75 18.90 20.82
C ALA A 323 -16.34 17.53 20.41
N VAL A 324 -16.01 17.04 19.20
CA VAL A 324 -16.41 15.72 18.72
C VAL A 324 -15.81 14.62 19.59
N ALA A 325 -14.50 14.69 19.88
CA ALA A 325 -13.80 13.71 20.73
C ALA A 325 -14.45 13.58 22.11
N ARG A 326 -14.80 14.71 22.74
CA ARG A 326 -15.50 14.75 24.04
C ARG A 326 -16.88 14.10 23.93
N HIS A 327 -17.63 14.41 22.87
CA HIS A 327 -18.96 13.83 22.64
C HIS A 327 -18.91 12.31 22.46
N LEU A 328 -17.93 11.82 21.70
CA LEU A 328 -17.76 10.39 21.42
C LEU A 328 -17.04 9.61 22.53
N GLY A 329 -16.42 10.31 23.49
CA GLY A 329 -15.68 9.67 24.60
C GLY A 329 -14.36 9.04 24.17
N THR A 330 -13.68 9.60 23.17
CA THR A 330 -12.38 9.09 22.67
C THR A 330 -11.21 9.57 23.54
N ASP A 331 -10.09 8.85 23.50
CA ASP A 331 -8.79 9.24 24.08
C ASP A 331 -8.07 10.17 23.09
N HIS A 332 -8.26 11.47 23.27
CA HIS A 332 -7.91 12.49 22.28
C HIS A 332 -6.61 13.21 22.60
N THR A 333 -5.71 13.27 21.62
CA THR A 333 -4.42 13.99 21.70
C THR A 333 -4.37 15.12 20.68
N GLU A 334 -4.09 16.34 21.14
CA GLU A 334 -3.95 17.54 20.31
C GLU A 334 -2.48 17.98 20.24
N LEU A 335 -2.01 18.40 19.06
CA LEU A 335 -0.73 19.08 18.88
C LEU A 335 -0.96 20.43 18.22
N TYR A 336 -0.60 21.51 18.91
CA TYR A 336 -0.60 22.86 18.32
C TYR A 336 0.74 23.11 17.63
N VAL A 337 0.68 23.30 16.33
CA VAL A 337 1.85 23.47 15.46
C VAL A 337 2.17 24.96 15.33
N THR A 338 3.43 25.32 15.56
CA THR A 338 3.93 26.67 15.31
C THR A 338 4.31 26.84 13.85
N HIS A 339 4.31 28.09 13.37
CA HIS A 339 4.77 28.42 12.01
C HIS A 339 6.18 27.87 11.71
N GLN A 340 7.10 27.96 12.68
CA GLN A 340 8.47 27.44 12.53
C GLN A 340 8.48 25.92 12.35
N GLN A 341 7.70 25.17 13.12
CA GLN A 341 7.61 23.70 12.96
C GLN A 341 7.08 23.31 11.57
N ALA A 342 6.13 24.07 11.01
CA ALA A 342 5.67 23.85 9.65
C ALA A 342 6.78 24.11 8.61
N LEU A 343 7.54 25.20 8.75
CA LEU A 343 8.67 25.51 7.88
C LEU A 343 9.78 24.45 7.94
N ASP A 344 10.04 23.89 9.10
CA ASP A 344 11.09 22.87 9.31
C ASP A 344 10.79 21.54 8.59
N VAL A 345 9.54 21.30 8.17
CA VAL A 345 9.14 20.13 7.36
C VAL A 345 9.55 20.30 5.89
N ILE A 346 9.54 21.53 5.35
CA ILE A 346 9.74 21.81 3.92
C ILE A 346 11.03 21.18 3.36
N PRO A 347 12.21 21.31 3.99
CA PRO A 347 13.44 20.69 3.49
C PRO A 347 13.39 19.16 3.46
N ARG A 348 12.46 18.54 4.19
CA ARG A 348 12.31 17.08 4.30
C ARG A 348 11.40 16.51 3.20
N LEU A 349 10.51 17.31 2.61
CA LEU A 349 9.55 16.86 1.61
C LEU A 349 10.18 16.08 0.45
N PRO A 350 11.31 16.50 -0.16
CA PRO A 350 11.93 15.74 -1.25
C PRO A 350 12.44 14.35 -0.87
N SER A 351 12.69 14.10 0.42
CA SER A 351 13.09 12.78 0.93
C SER A 351 11.90 11.92 1.35
N LEU A 352 10.77 12.54 1.69
CA LEU A 352 9.53 11.86 2.10
C LEU A 352 8.77 11.34 0.89
N TYR A 353 8.67 12.14 -0.16
CA TYR A 353 7.89 11.83 -1.35
C TYR A 353 8.79 11.46 -2.54
N CYS A 354 8.28 10.56 -3.39
CA CYS A 354 9.04 10.07 -4.54
C CYS A 354 9.01 11.03 -5.74
N GLU A 355 7.97 11.84 -5.83
CA GLU A 355 7.71 12.77 -6.92
C GLU A 355 7.18 14.10 -6.36
N PRO A 356 7.39 15.21 -7.08
CA PRO A 356 6.77 16.47 -6.71
C PRO A 356 5.24 16.40 -6.91
N PHE A 357 4.50 17.00 -5.99
CA PHE A 357 3.07 17.29 -6.10
C PHE A 357 2.74 18.54 -5.30
N SER A 358 1.65 19.21 -5.67
CA SER A 358 1.26 20.48 -5.09
C SER A 358 0.01 20.29 -4.24
N ASP A 359 0.23 19.99 -2.95
CA ASP A 359 -0.82 19.80 -1.97
C ASP A 359 -0.41 20.43 -0.64
N SER A 360 -1.22 21.34 -0.11
CA SER A 360 -0.97 22.01 1.16
C SER A 360 -1.06 21.06 2.35
N SER A 361 -1.74 19.93 2.22
CA SER A 361 -1.90 18.94 3.28
C SER A 361 -0.64 18.13 3.59
N GLN A 362 0.41 18.20 2.75
CA GLN A 362 1.66 17.48 2.96
C GLN A 362 2.27 17.71 4.34
N ILE A 363 2.31 18.97 4.78
CA ILE A 363 2.91 19.37 6.05
C ILE A 363 2.03 18.94 7.24
N PRO A 364 0.72 19.26 7.28
CA PRO A 364 -0.19 18.78 8.31
C PRO A 364 -0.19 17.26 8.44
N THR A 365 -0.30 16.53 7.33
CA THR A 365 -0.30 15.05 7.32
C THR A 365 0.97 14.47 7.90
N PHE A 366 2.15 15.05 7.57
CA PHE A 366 3.41 14.62 8.15
C PHE A 366 3.42 14.84 9.67
N LEU A 367 3.01 16.01 10.16
CA LEU A 367 3.06 16.36 11.58
C LEU A 367 2.05 15.54 12.40
N VAL A 368 0.82 15.33 11.94
CA VAL A 368 -0.16 14.49 12.64
C VAL A 368 0.25 13.02 12.64
N SER A 369 0.86 12.54 11.54
CA SER A 369 1.40 11.18 11.48
C SER A 369 2.57 10.99 12.45
N GLN A 370 3.44 11.98 12.58
CA GLN A 370 4.55 11.98 13.55
C GLN A 370 4.04 11.96 14.99
N LEU A 371 2.98 12.72 15.29
CA LEU A 371 2.30 12.69 16.59
C LEU A 371 1.70 11.31 16.87
N ALA A 372 0.88 10.82 15.96
CA ALA A 372 0.19 9.54 16.12
C ALA A 372 1.18 8.38 16.31
N ARG A 373 2.31 8.38 15.60
CA ARG A 373 3.33 7.34 15.68
C ARG A 373 3.92 7.16 17.10
N GLN A 374 3.83 8.14 17.95
CA GLN A 374 4.25 8.05 19.36
C GLN A 374 3.32 7.17 20.20
N HIS A 375 2.06 6.96 19.74
CA HIS A 375 1.00 6.32 20.50
C HIS A 375 0.43 5.08 19.82
N VAL A 376 0.45 5.05 18.49
CA VAL A 376 -0.15 3.98 17.67
C VAL A 376 0.73 3.62 16.47
N THR A 377 0.52 2.44 15.93
CA THR A 377 1.19 1.99 14.70
C THR A 377 0.34 2.22 13.47
N VAL A 378 -0.98 2.16 13.61
CA VAL A 378 -1.96 2.35 12.54
C VAL A 378 -2.93 3.45 12.93
N SER A 379 -3.29 4.29 11.96
CA SER A 379 -4.36 5.30 12.11
C SER A 379 -5.30 5.23 10.91
N LEU A 380 -6.60 5.20 11.16
CA LEU A 380 -7.62 5.41 10.15
C LEU A 380 -7.78 6.92 9.88
N SER A 381 -8.17 7.27 8.66
CA SER A 381 -8.49 8.63 8.24
C SER A 381 -9.87 8.68 7.59
N GLY A 382 -10.47 9.85 7.55
CA GLY A 382 -11.69 10.11 6.79
C GLY A 382 -11.45 10.43 5.31
N ASP A 383 -10.18 10.44 4.88
CA ASP A 383 -9.78 10.75 3.50
C ASP A 383 -9.86 9.53 2.59
#